data_d28bf15afdce7fd7da09bfcf05116cf4
#
_entry.id   d28bf15afdce7fd7da09bfcf05116cf4
#
_cell.length_a   1.000
_cell.length_b   1.000
_cell.length_c   1.000
_cell.angle_alpha   90.00
_cell.angle_beta   90.00
_cell.angle_gamma   90.00
#
_symmetry.space_group_name_H-M   'P 1'
#
loop_
_entity.id
_entity.type
_entity.pdbx_description
1 polymer ?
#
loop_
_entity_poly.entity_id
_entity_poly.type
_entity_poly.pdbx_seq_one_letter_code
_entity_poly.pdbx_strand_id
1 'polypeptide(L)'
;MREAVFLAARAAKAAGLCTGGTGNCSMIDRAAGIVAMTPHDSDRVAKTWQEIVLMNLAGEVLDAPLGVEPTSEAAFHLAVYSARPDVAGICHTHAPYATVFAALGREIPPVITEALLYGGCCPL
;
A
#
# COMPACT_ATOMS: atom_id res chain seq x y z
N MET A 1 -4.62 -10.53 -9.13
CA MET A 1 -3.84 -9.46 -8.45
C MET A 1 -4.50 -8.08 -8.54
N ARG A 2 -4.71 -7.50 -9.71
CA ARG A 2 -5.27 -6.14 -9.87
C ARG A 2 -6.54 -5.92 -9.04
N GLU A 3 -7.50 -6.83 -9.14
CA GLU A 3 -8.77 -6.72 -8.40
C GLU A 3 -8.55 -6.73 -6.88
N ALA A 4 -7.66 -7.57 -6.37
CA ALA A 4 -7.35 -7.63 -4.95
C ALA A 4 -6.74 -6.32 -4.44
N VAL A 5 -5.79 -5.72 -5.18
CA VAL A 5 -5.20 -4.42 -4.84
C VAL A 5 -6.25 -3.30 -4.87
N PHE A 6 -7.10 -3.30 -5.89
CA PHE A 6 -8.21 -2.37 -6.03
C PHE A 6 -9.19 -2.45 -4.84
N LEU A 7 -9.60 -3.66 -4.46
CA LEU A 7 -10.50 -3.86 -3.33
C LEU A 7 -9.86 -3.46 -2.00
N ALA A 8 -8.58 -3.77 -1.79
CA ALA A 8 -7.84 -3.37 -0.59
C ALA A 8 -7.74 -1.84 -0.46
N ALA A 9 -7.42 -1.13 -1.54
CA ALA A 9 -7.35 0.34 -1.54
C ALA A 9 -8.73 0.97 -1.25
N ARG A 10 -9.79 0.42 -1.83
CA ARG A 10 -11.17 0.88 -1.54
C ARG A 10 -11.58 0.61 -0.10
N ALA A 11 -11.22 -0.55 0.45
CA ALA A 11 -11.51 -0.88 1.84
C ALA A 11 -10.78 0.05 2.80
N ALA A 12 -9.49 0.35 2.57
CA ALA A 12 -8.72 1.29 3.37
C ALA A 12 -9.35 2.70 3.35
N LYS A 13 -9.77 3.17 2.18
CA LYS A 13 -10.46 4.46 2.06
C LYS A 13 -11.82 4.46 2.77
N ALA A 14 -12.62 3.43 2.59
CA ALA A 14 -13.93 3.30 3.25
C ALA A 14 -13.82 3.23 4.78
N ALA A 15 -12.72 2.67 5.28
CA ALA A 15 -12.40 2.62 6.71
C ALA A 15 -11.84 3.96 7.27
N GLY A 16 -11.70 5.01 6.45
CA GLY A 16 -11.15 6.30 6.87
C GLY A 16 -9.63 6.29 7.12
N LEU A 17 -8.92 5.27 6.63
CA LEU A 17 -7.47 5.14 6.80
C LEU A 17 -6.67 5.95 5.76
N CYS A 18 -7.34 6.42 4.72
CA CYS A 18 -6.76 7.25 3.66
C CYS A 18 -7.65 8.46 3.43
N THR A 19 -7.11 9.66 3.54
CA THR A 19 -7.82 10.92 3.34
C THR A 19 -7.28 11.65 2.12
N GLY A 20 -8.15 12.33 1.36
CA GLY A 20 -7.75 12.98 0.10
C GLY A 20 -7.11 11.98 -0.86
N GLY A 21 -5.99 12.34 -1.44
CA GLY A 21 -5.20 11.50 -2.33
C GLY A 21 -4.14 10.64 -1.67
N THR A 22 -4.20 10.41 -0.35
CA THR A 22 -3.16 9.69 0.39
C THR A 22 -3.38 8.18 0.43
N GLY A 23 -2.30 7.45 0.67
CA GLY A 23 -2.31 6.00 0.81
C GLY A 23 -2.26 5.26 -0.53
N ASN A 24 -1.69 4.09 -0.50
CA ASN A 24 -1.53 3.24 -1.68
C ASN A 24 -1.39 1.78 -1.26
N CYS A 25 -1.72 0.89 -2.19
CA CYS A 25 -1.67 -0.54 -1.95
C CYS A 25 -0.94 -1.24 -3.09
N SER A 26 -0.29 -2.34 -2.76
CA SER A 26 0.33 -3.21 -3.74
C SER A 26 0.27 -4.67 -3.32
N MET A 27 0.49 -5.56 -4.29
CA MET A 27 0.63 -7.00 -4.09
C MET A 27 1.66 -7.53 -5.06
N ILE A 28 2.48 -8.49 -4.63
CA ILE A 28 3.48 -9.15 -5.47
C ILE A 28 3.07 -10.60 -5.77
N ASP A 29 3.21 -10.99 -7.03
CA ASP A 29 3.33 -12.39 -7.46
C ASP A 29 4.81 -12.69 -7.66
N ARG A 30 5.41 -13.39 -6.70
CA ARG A 30 6.83 -13.70 -6.73
C ARG A 30 7.22 -14.72 -7.79
N ALA A 31 6.30 -15.63 -8.13
CA ALA A 31 6.55 -16.63 -9.16
C ALA A 31 6.61 -15.98 -10.55
N ALA A 32 5.75 -15.00 -10.79
CA ALA A 32 5.75 -14.23 -12.02
C ALA A 32 6.73 -13.05 -12.02
N GLY A 33 7.24 -12.62 -10.84
CA GLY A 33 8.05 -11.42 -10.70
C GLY A 33 7.27 -10.12 -10.96
N ILE A 34 5.95 -10.13 -10.72
CA ILE A 34 5.05 -9.02 -11.05
C ILE A 34 4.52 -8.39 -9.77
N VAL A 35 4.52 -7.07 -9.71
CA VAL A 35 3.88 -6.26 -8.68
C VAL A 35 2.70 -5.52 -9.28
N ALA A 36 1.51 -5.71 -8.69
CA ALA A 36 0.33 -4.90 -8.97
C ALA A 36 0.28 -3.75 -7.94
N MET A 37 0.01 -2.52 -8.39
CA MET A 37 0.12 -1.33 -7.56
C MET A 37 -0.93 -0.29 -7.92
N THR A 38 -1.44 0.43 -6.92
CA THR A 38 -2.35 1.55 -7.15
C THR A 38 -1.68 2.64 -8.00
N PRO A 39 -2.45 3.32 -8.87
CA PRO A 39 -1.92 4.40 -9.69
C PRO A 39 -1.55 5.64 -8.87
N HIS A 40 -0.73 6.51 -9.47
CA HIS A 40 -0.50 7.86 -8.99
C HIS A 40 -1.79 8.69 -9.11
N ASP A 41 -1.93 9.69 -8.25
CA ASP A 41 -3.11 10.56 -8.19
C ASP A 41 -4.39 9.83 -7.73
N SER A 42 -4.41 9.59 -6.47
CA SER A 42 -5.39 8.81 -5.74
C SER A 42 -6.65 9.58 -5.30
N ASP A 43 -6.88 10.83 -5.70
CA ASP A 43 -8.25 11.38 -5.74
C ASP A 43 -9.12 10.55 -6.70
N ARG A 44 -8.47 9.87 -7.58
CA ARG A 44 -8.94 8.71 -8.31
C ARG A 44 -8.48 7.45 -7.58
N VAL A 45 -9.11 7.08 -6.46
CA VAL A 45 -9.21 5.64 -6.18
C VAL A 45 -9.53 5.04 -7.54
N ALA A 46 -8.64 4.20 -8.06
CA ALA A 46 -8.82 3.59 -9.35
C ALA A 46 -10.30 3.34 -9.55
N LYS A 47 -10.93 3.95 -10.54
CA LYS A 47 -12.38 3.83 -10.74
C LYS A 47 -12.74 2.38 -11.01
N THR A 48 -11.76 1.68 -11.56
CA THR A 48 -11.85 0.27 -11.90
C THR A 48 -10.52 -0.44 -11.59
N TRP A 49 -10.58 -1.76 -11.44
CA TRP A 49 -9.38 -2.58 -11.21
C TRP A 49 -8.40 -2.57 -12.42
N GLN A 50 -8.87 -2.19 -13.62
CA GLN A 50 -8.04 -2.09 -14.81
C GLN A 50 -7.00 -0.95 -14.71
N GLU A 51 -7.24 0.05 -13.86
CA GLU A 51 -6.30 1.16 -13.62
C GLU A 51 -5.12 0.78 -12.71
N ILE A 52 -5.16 -0.40 -12.09
CA ILE A 52 -4.03 -0.90 -11.30
C ILE A 52 -2.86 -1.20 -12.22
N VAL A 53 -1.72 -0.59 -11.93
CA VAL A 53 -0.49 -0.71 -12.72
C VAL A 53 0.21 -2.03 -12.40
N LEU A 54 0.74 -2.70 -13.43
CA LEU A 54 1.64 -3.85 -13.25
C LEU A 54 3.07 -3.41 -13.56
N MET A 55 4.01 -3.81 -12.68
CA MET A 55 5.42 -3.52 -12.85
C MET A 55 6.27 -4.69 -12.38
N ASN A 56 7.55 -4.70 -12.75
CA ASN A 56 8.52 -5.66 -12.22
C ASN A 56 9.25 -5.07 -10.99
N LEU A 57 10.06 -5.90 -10.33
CA LEU A 57 10.86 -5.47 -9.17
C LEU A 57 11.98 -4.47 -9.52
N ALA A 58 12.33 -4.32 -10.78
CA ALA A 58 13.28 -3.30 -11.23
C ALA A 58 12.62 -1.91 -11.40
N GLY A 59 11.30 -1.81 -11.24
CA GLY A 59 10.56 -0.56 -11.36
C GLY A 59 10.07 -0.26 -12.78
N GLU A 60 10.18 -1.21 -13.70
CA GLU A 60 9.66 -1.04 -15.06
C GLU A 60 8.16 -1.35 -15.11
N VAL A 61 7.39 -0.47 -15.72
CA VAL A 61 5.96 -0.67 -15.95
C VAL A 61 5.77 -1.71 -17.04
N LEU A 62 5.10 -2.80 -16.73
CA LEU A 62 4.81 -3.90 -17.65
C LEU A 62 3.46 -3.72 -18.35
N ASP A 63 2.47 -3.19 -17.62
CA ASP A 63 1.13 -2.93 -18.15
C ASP A 63 0.41 -1.86 -17.33
N ALA A 64 -0.09 -0.84 -18.02
CA ALA A 64 -0.91 0.24 -17.47
C ALA A 64 -1.79 0.85 -18.56
N PRO A 65 -2.96 1.42 -18.24
CA PRO A 65 -3.70 2.24 -19.19
C PRO A 65 -2.89 3.46 -19.63
N LEU A 66 -3.18 3.98 -20.82
CA LEU A 66 -2.48 5.14 -21.36
C LEU A 66 -2.54 6.35 -20.40
N GLY A 67 -1.37 6.89 -20.05
CA GLY A 67 -1.24 8.03 -19.16
C GLY A 67 -1.45 7.74 -17.67
N VAL A 68 -1.52 6.45 -17.30
CA VAL A 68 -1.60 6.01 -15.89
C VAL A 68 -0.21 5.59 -15.44
N GLU A 69 0.29 6.23 -14.40
CA GLU A 69 1.56 5.92 -13.76
C GLU A 69 1.34 5.23 -12.40
N PRO A 70 2.31 4.44 -11.92
CA PRO A 70 2.24 3.88 -10.57
C PRO A 70 2.31 4.99 -9.51
N THR A 71 1.89 4.68 -8.28
CA THR A 71 2.03 5.60 -7.15
C THR A 71 3.45 6.18 -7.06
N SER A 72 3.57 7.43 -6.62
CA SER A 72 4.88 8.08 -6.38
C SER A 72 5.75 7.33 -5.37
N GLU A 73 5.16 6.46 -4.55
CA GLU A 73 5.83 5.65 -3.55
C GLU A 73 6.19 4.24 -4.04
N ALA A 74 6.12 4.00 -5.35
CA ALA A 74 6.45 2.70 -5.94
C ALA A 74 7.83 2.19 -5.50
N ALA A 75 8.85 3.04 -5.48
CA ALA A 75 10.20 2.67 -5.05
C ALA A 75 10.23 2.16 -3.61
N PHE A 76 9.43 2.73 -2.70
CA PHE A 76 9.31 2.27 -1.32
C PHE A 76 8.74 0.85 -1.25
N HIS A 77 7.63 0.58 -1.95
CA HIS A 77 7.03 -0.75 -2.00
C HIS A 77 7.99 -1.80 -2.58
N LEU A 78 8.69 -1.47 -3.67
CA LEU A 78 9.66 -2.37 -4.30
C LEU A 78 10.84 -2.67 -3.38
N ALA A 79 11.33 -1.68 -2.62
CA ALA A 79 12.37 -1.87 -1.62
C ALA A 79 11.94 -2.84 -0.51
N VAL A 80 10.71 -2.72 -0.02
CA VAL A 80 10.15 -3.65 0.98
C VAL A 80 10.05 -5.05 0.41
N TYR A 81 9.53 -5.24 -0.81
CA TYR A 81 9.45 -6.57 -1.43
C TYR A 81 10.82 -7.20 -1.67
N SER A 82 11.83 -6.40 -1.95
CA SER A 82 13.21 -6.87 -2.14
C SER A 82 13.86 -7.29 -0.82
N ALA A 83 13.61 -6.54 0.27
CA ALA A 83 14.16 -6.81 1.59
C ALA A 83 13.41 -7.89 2.37
N ARG A 84 12.11 -8.10 2.09
CA ARG A 84 11.21 -8.96 2.84
C ARG A 84 10.51 -9.97 1.92
N PRO A 85 11.14 -11.12 1.65
CA PRO A 85 10.57 -12.15 0.77
C PRO A 85 9.29 -12.80 1.32
N ASP A 86 9.03 -12.67 2.60
CA ASP A 86 7.83 -13.11 3.31
C ASP A 86 6.61 -12.18 3.12
N VAL A 87 6.82 -10.93 2.68
CA VAL A 87 5.74 -9.97 2.45
C VAL A 87 5.13 -10.18 1.07
N ALA A 88 3.81 -10.39 1.02
CA ALA A 88 3.06 -10.58 -0.23
C ALA A 88 2.20 -9.37 -0.62
N GLY A 89 1.88 -8.49 0.33
CA GLY A 89 1.08 -7.29 0.10
C GLY A 89 1.49 -6.15 1.03
N ILE A 90 1.33 -4.92 0.56
CA ILE A 90 1.61 -3.70 1.31
C ILE A 90 0.39 -2.79 1.21
N CYS A 91 -0.03 -2.24 2.34
CA CYS A 91 -1.02 -1.20 2.41
C CYS A 91 -0.43 -0.01 3.20
N HIS A 92 -0.07 1.05 2.50
CA HIS A 92 0.35 2.30 3.09
C HIS A 92 -0.88 3.16 3.37
N THR A 93 -1.01 3.65 4.59
CA THR A 93 -2.16 4.45 5.03
C THR A 93 -1.71 5.69 5.78
N HIS A 94 -2.56 6.71 5.78
CA HIS A 94 -2.43 7.91 6.61
C HIS A 94 -3.51 7.91 7.70
N ALA A 95 -3.62 6.82 8.44
CA ALA A 95 -4.58 6.68 9.53
C ALA A 95 -4.38 7.83 10.54
N PRO A 96 -5.40 8.69 10.81
CA PRO A 96 -5.20 9.94 11.55
C PRO A 96 -4.54 9.77 12.90
N TYR A 97 -4.96 8.78 13.68
CA TYR A 97 -4.40 8.53 15.01
C TYR A 97 -2.97 8.00 14.95
N ALA A 98 -2.65 7.08 14.03
CA ALA A 98 -1.28 6.60 13.85
C ALA A 98 -0.36 7.74 13.39
N THR A 99 -0.83 8.60 12.50
CA THR A 99 -0.08 9.78 12.04
C THR A 99 0.23 10.75 13.18
N VAL A 100 -0.67 10.91 14.15
CA VAL A 100 -0.39 11.74 15.36
C VAL A 100 0.77 11.14 16.16
N PHE A 101 0.79 9.83 16.40
CA PHE A 101 1.91 9.18 17.10
C PHE A 101 3.23 9.36 16.35
N ALA A 102 3.22 9.16 15.05
CA ALA A 102 4.39 9.37 14.20
C ALA A 102 4.90 10.83 14.26
N ALA A 103 4.00 11.82 14.17
CA ALA A 103 4.34 13.23 14.25
C ALA A 103 4.92 13.63 15.63
N LEU A 104 4.52 12.93 16.68
CA LEU A 104 5.04 13.13 18.04
C LEU A 104 6.34 12.35 18.30
N GLY A 105 6.84 11.58 17.35
CA GLY A 105 7.98 10.70 17.54
C GLY A 105 7.74 9.63 18.61
N ARG A 106 6.52 9.08 18.71
CA ARG A 106 6.13 8.12 19.74
C ARG A 106 5.63 6.83 19.14
N GLU A 107 6.08 5.72 19.68
CA GLU A 107 5.53 4.40 19.37
C GLU A 107 4.05 4.31 19.77
N ILE A 108 3.29 3.49 19.04
CA ILE A 108 1.91 3.17 19.40
C ILE A 108 1.94 2.02 20.42
N PRO A 109 1.55 2.25 21.70
CA PRO A 109 1.58 1.20 22.70
C PRO A 109 0.49 0.16 22.44
N PRO A 110 0.69 -1.12 22.86
CA PRO A 110 -0.30 -2.17 22.70
C PRO A 110 -1.39 -2.05 23.80
N VAL A 111 -2.29 -1.09 23.62
CA VAL A 111 -3.34 -0.76 24.62
C VAL A 111 -4.58 -1.65 24.54
N ILE A 112 -4.67 -2.51 23.53
CA ILE A 112 -5.76 -3.47 23.35
C ILE A 112 -5.21 -4.87 23.11
N THR A 113 -5.97 -5.90 23.45
CA THR A 113 -5.55 -7.30 23.32
C THR A 113 -5.17 -7.67 21.89
N GLU A 114 -5.88 -7.14 20.90
CA GLU A 114 -5.63 -7.37 19.48
C GLU A 114 -4.23 -6.89 19.06
N ALA A 115 -3.70 -5.84 19.66
CA ALA A 115 -2.35 -5.36 19.38
C ALA A 115 -1.29 -6.42 19.70
N LEU A 116 -1.50 -7.23 20.73
CA LEU A 116 -0.61 -8.32 21.10
C LEU A 116 -0.58 -9.42 20.03
N LEU A 117 -1.72 -9.67 19.37
CA LEU A 117 -1.84 -10.65 18.27
C LEU A 117 -1.07 -10.20 17.01
N TYR A 118 -0.90 -8.90 16.81
CA TYR A 118 -0.22 -8.30 15.65
C TYR A 118 1.22 -7.88 15.94
N GLY A 119 1.83 -8.36 17.02
CA GLY A 119 3.24 -8.14 17.30
C GLY A 119 3.54 -7.12 18.40
N GLY A 120 2.53 -6.63 19.10
CA GLY A 120 2.70 -5.72 20.25
C GLY A 120 2.84 -4.26 19.85
N CYS A 121 3.90 -3.59 20.31
CA CYS A 121 4.19 -2.19 19.97
C CYS A 121 4.38 -2.01 18.47
N CYS A 122 3.77 -0.95 17.90
CA CYS A 122 4.12 -0.50 16.56
C CYS A 122 5.27 0.50 16.68
N PRO A 123 6.51 0.14 16.25
CA PRO A 123 7.65 1.04 16.30
C PRO A 123 7.49 2.20 15.30
N LEU A 124 8.33 3.19 15.46
CA LEU A 124 8.49 4.30 14.51
C LEU A 124 9.30 3.86 13.30
#